data_99d7e52adbbda7a88c2f3a6637da3da0
#
_entry.id   99d7e52adbbda7a88c2f3a6637da3da0
#
_cell.length_a   1.000
_cell.length_b   1.000
_cell.length_c   1.000
_cell.angle_alpha   90.00
_cell.angle_beta   90.00
_cell.angle_gamma   90.00
#
_symmetry.space_group_name_H-M   'P 1'
#
loop_
_entity.id
_entity.type
_entity.pdbx_description
1 polymer ?
#
loop_
_entity_poly.entity_id
_entity_poly.type
_entity_poly.pdbx_seq_one_letter_code
_entity_poly.pdbx_strand_id
1 'polypeptide(L)'
;MRIENRKYLVVVCGLLSLLRFGVEPVAAQDAVYSQFMFDALSVNPGLAGINEYNKLSGGFRDQWVQMDHAYVTYFVSYDQKIESINSGMGVQVYRDVAGGVYSRTSGELFYNYQVPLAGGFVVSPGLQLGLVQRSLKASDLSLPDHNPYTGSGSSEILENRSKLFTDIGFGAVLTYQDRYSLGVAAHHLNMPEETLSEINQKRTPMSFSAHFISYFPLNFGKFDRSTIVISPGFYFRQQQYQNFFSVGTNIGYDPVFVGVWMRMAAGFNPESAIFLVGLEQMNYRIVYNYDYKMAHLKGEFIGTGAHEIVLTWKIFPEKKKRTIKCSKFSLNKMNNSNIDKKKK
;
A
#
# COMPACT_ATOMS: atom_id res chain seq x y z
N MET A 1 18.22 -0.37 39.47
CA MET A 1 17.05 -0.71 38.68
C MET A 1 15.99 0.41 38.49
N ARG A 2 16.18 1.65 38.99
CA ARG A 2 15.24 2.79 38.86
C ARG A 2 15.66 3.85 37.82
N ILE A 3 16.84 3.81 37.27
CA ILE A 3 17.39 4.87 36.39
C ILE A 3 17.27 4.50 34.90
N GLU A 4 17.26 3.22 34.54
CA GLU A 4 17.12 2.80 33.13
C GLU A 4 15.71 3.05 32.55
N ASN A 5 14.66 2.88 33.36
CA ASN A 5 13.28 3.10 32.91
C ASN A 5 12.98 4.57 32.55
N ARG A 6 13.74 5.54 33.08
CA ARG A 6 13.56 6.96 32.74
C ARG A 6 14.02 7.29 31.31
N LYS A 7 15.03 6.61 30.82
CA LYS A 7 15.54 6.83 29.45
C LYS A 7 14.52 6.37 28.41
N TYR A 8 13.87 5.22 28.64
CA TYR A 8 12.83 4.71 27.74
C TYR A 8 11.56 5.59 27.79
N LEU A 9 11.21 6.12 28.98
CA LEU A 9 10.08 7.03 29.11
C LEU A 9 10.29 8.35 28.36
N VAL A 10 11.50 8.91 28.38
CA VAL A 10 11.85 10.13 27.63
C VAL A 10 11.81 9.89 26.11
N VAL A 11 12.27 8.74 25.64
CA VAL A 11 12.19 8.37 24.21
C VAL A 11 10.74 8.16 23.77
N VAL A 12 9.92 7.50 24.57
CA VAL A 12 8.49 7.30 24.30
C VAL A 12 7.72 8.63 24.35
N CYS A 13 7.98 9.48 25.33
CA CYS A 13 7.37 10.82 25.39
C CYS A 13 7.87 11.74 24.26
N GLY A 14 9.13 11.63 23.83
CA GLY A 14 9.67 12.33 22.66
C GLY A 14 9.02 11.90 21.36
N LEU A 15 8.76 10.61 21.20
CA LEU A 15 8.01 10.07 20.05
C LEU A 15 6.54 10.49 20.05
N LEU A 16 5.91 10.56 21.24
CA LEU A 16 4.52 11.01 21.38
C LEU A 16 4.36 12.53 21.19
N SER A 17 5.39 13.34 21.49
CA SER A 17 5.34 14.79 21.28
C SER A 17 5.48 15.22 19.81
N LEU A 18 5.89 14.31 18.91
CA LEU A 18 5.90 14.53 17.46
C LEU A 18 4.49 14.46 16.83
N LEU A 19 3.50 13.99 17.58
CA LEU A 19 2.08 13.95 17.18
C LEU A 19 1.40 15.29 17.47
N ARG A 20 1.76 16.36 16.77
CA ARG A 20 1.04 17.64 16.86
C ARG A 20 -0.22 17.58 16.01
N PHE A 21 -1.37 17.65 16.66
CA PHE A 21 -2.68 17.77 16.01
C PHE A 21 -2.99 19.26 15.77
N GLY A 22 -2.85 19.69 14.52
CA GLY A 22 -3.34 20.99 14.05
C GLY A 22 -4.42 20.80 13.00
N VAL A 23 -5.52 21.54 13.07
CA VAL A 23 -6.54 21.57 12.00
C VAL A 23 -6.09 22.58 10.97
N GLU A 24 -5.67 22.10 9.80
CA GLU A 24 -5.19 22.95 8.70
C GLU A 24 -5.88 22.55 7.38
N PRO A 25 -5.84 23.42 6.33
CA PRO A 25 -6.62 23.24 5.11
C PRO A 25 -6.27 21.94 4.37
N VAL A 26 -7.31 21.32 3.83
CA VAL A 26 -7.24 20.09 3.05
C VAL A 26 -6.27 20.25 1.86
N ALA A 27 -5.20 19.47 1.86
CA ALA A 27 -4.29 19.34 0.72
C ALA A 27 -4.60 18.03 -0.03
N ALA A 28 -4.22 17.97 -1.31
CA ALA A 28 -4.39 16.77 -2.12
C ALA A 28 -3.63 15.59 -1.51
N GLN A 29 -4.29 14.44 -1.42
CA GLN A 29 -3.74 13.22 -0.83
C GLN A 29 -3.52 12.17 -1.90
N ASP A 30 -2.55 11.28 -1.65
CA ASP A 30 -2.42 10.09 -2.46
C ASP A 30 -3.53 9.11 -2.17
N ALA A 31 -3.98 8.39 -3.20
CA ALA A 31 -4.92 7.30 -3.03
C ALA A 31 -4.34 6.22 -2.11
N VAL A 32 -5.21 5.67 -1.26
CA VAL A 32 -4.84 4.66 -0.28
C VAL A 32 -5.58 3.37 -0.61
N TYR A 33 -4.82 2.30 -0.86
CA TYR A 33 -5.39 0.97 -1.00
C TYR A 33 -5.91 0.46 0.34
N SER A 34 -7.00 -0.31 0.31
CA SER A 34 -7.60 -0.89 1.52
C SER A 34 -6.67 -1.89 2.17
N GLN A 35 -5.93 -2.62 1.35
CA GLN A 35 -5.01 -3.67 1.81
C GLN A 35 -3.58 -3.42 1.34
N PHE A 36 -2.80 -2.81 2.21
CA PHE A 36 -1.41 -2.45 1.95
C PHE A 36 -0.50 -3.63 1.57
N MET A 37 -0.81 -4.84 2.00
CA MET A 37 0.04 -6.00 1.77
C MET A 37 -0.03 -6.57 0.34
N PHE A 38 -1.01 -6.18 -0.46
CA PHE A 38 -1.16 -6.67 -1.83
C PHE A 38 -0.53 -5.74 -2.86
N ASP A 39 -0.40 -4.44 -2.52
CA ASP A 39 0.39 -3.47 -3.27
C ASP A 39 1.63 -3.07 -2.46
N ALA A 40 2.53 -4.03 -2.26
CA ALA A 40 3.67 -3.90 -1.37
C ALA A 40 4.67 -2.82 -1.83
N LEU A 41 4.80 -2.58 -3.15
CA LEU A 41 5.75 -1.60 -3.70
C LEU A 41 5.36 -0.17 -3.34
N SER A 42 4.07 0.18 -3.42
CA SER A 42 3.57 1.50 -3.02
C SER A 42 3.68 1.76 -1.52
N VAL A 43 3.77 0.70 -0.70
CA VAL A 43 3.88 0.83 0.75
C VAL A 43 5.30 1.08 1.19
N ASN A 44 6.26 0.32 0.64
CA ASN A 44 7.65 0.39 1.05
C ASN A 44 8.58 -0.14 -0.04
N PRO A 45 9.50 0.68 -0.57
CA PRO A 45 10.49 0.26 -1.55
C PRO A 45 11.36 -0.92 -1.10
N GLY A 46 11.57 -1.08 0.20
CA GLY A 46 12.31 -2.21 0.78
C GLY A 46 11.63 -3.57 0.58
N LEU A 47 10.36 -3.60 0.12
CA LEU A 47 9.63 -4.83 -0.19
C LEU A 47 9.83 -5.33 -1.63
N ALA A 48 10.52 -4.58 -2.50
CA ALA A 48 10.75 -4.97 -3.88
C ALA A 48 11.54 -6.27 -3.94
N GLY A 49 11.06 -7.28 -4.66
CA GLY A 49 11.72 -8.58 -4.83
C GLY A 49 12.04 -9.31 -3.52
N ILE A 50 11.29 -9.09 -2.44
CA ILE A 50 11.49 -9.77 -1.16
C ILE A 50 11.03 -11.24 -1.21
N ASN A 51 10.16 -11.58 -2.17
CA ASN A 51 9.65 -12.92 -2.35
C ASN A 51 10.67 -13.84 -3.04
N GLU A 52 10.55 -15.15 -2.86
CA GLU A 52 11.37 -16.15 -3.58
C GLU A 52 10.86 -16.41 -5.02
N TYR A 53 9.82 -15.72 -5.46
CA TYR A 53 9.23 -15.79 -6.78
C TYR A 53 9.12 -14.39 -7.37
N ASN A 54 9.19 -14.30 -8.68
CA ASN A 54 8.88 -13.07 -9.38
C ASN A 54 7.36 -12.85 -9.33
N LYS A 55 6.94 -11.62 -9.12
CA LYS A 55 5.55 -11.28 -8.88
C LYS A 55 5.08 -10.27 -9.93
N LEU A 56 4.05 -10.63 -10.68
CA LEU A 56 3.29 -9.71 -11.51
C LEU A 56 1.93 -9.49 -10.84
N SER A 57 1.60 -8.26 -10.52
CA SER A 57 0.32 -7.92 -9.88
C SER A 57 -0.39 -6.83 -10.65
N GLY A 58 -1.72 -6.90 -10.65
CA GLY A 58 -2.59 -5.85 -11.14
C GLY A 58 -3.73 -5.64 -10.16
N GLY A 59 -4.08 -4.39 -9.91
CA GLY A 59 -5.15 -4.01 -9.01
C GLY A 59 -6.06 -2.95 -9.59
N PHE A 60 -7.29 -3.02 -9.16
CA PHE A 60 -8.36 -2.09 -9.47
C PHE A 60 -9.08 -1.74 -8.18
N ARG A 61 -9.32 -0.45 -7.95
CA ARG A 61 -10.09 0.09 -6.83
C ARG A 61 -11.09 1.08 -7.33
N ASP A 62 -12.34 0.91 -6.92
CA ASP A 62 -13.43 1.85 -7.16
C ASP A 62 -13.98 2.31 -5.81
N GLN A 63 -13.86 3.61 -5.55
CA GLN A 63 -14.29 4.21 -4.29
C GLN A 63 -15.48 5.11 -4.54
N TRP A 64 -16.53 4.97 -3.71
CA TRP A 64 -17.81 5.68 -3.82
C TRP A 64 -18.58 5.32 -5.10
N VAL A 65 -18.77 4.04 -5.30
CA VAL A 65 -19.41 3.43 -6.48
C VAL A 65 -20.79 4.03 -6.82
N GLN A 66 -21.46 4.62 -5.84
CA GLN A 66 -22.76 5.30 -6.05
C GLN A 66 -22.62 6.69 -6.69
N MET A 67 -21.42 7.25 -6.74
CA MET A 67 -21.12 8.52 -7.38
C MET A 67 -20.37 8.23 -8.68
N ASP A 68 -20.93 8.70 -9.78
CA ASP A 68 -20.36 8.45 -11.10
C ASP A 68 -18.90 8.95 -11.18
N HIS A 69 -17.97 8.03 -11.50
CA HIS A 69 -16.52 8.28 -11.63
C HIS A 69 -15.87 9.00 -10.44
N ALA A 70 -16.33 8.75 -9.19
CA ALA A 70 -15.82 9.49 -8.04
C ALA A 70 -14.30 9.32 -7.85
N TYR A 71 -13.83 8.09 -7.62
CA TYR A 71 -12.40 7.79 -7.53
C TYR A 71 -12.13 6.37 -8.02
N VAL A 72 -11.35 6.27 -9.09
CA VAL A 72 -10.98 4.98 -9.69
C VAL A 72 -9.46 4.90 -9.78
N THR A 73 -8.90 3.82 -9.24
CA THR A 73 -7.47 3.61 -9.20
C THR A 73 -7.10 2.29 -9.85
N TYR A 74 -6.05 2.31 -10.67
CA TYR A 74 -5.46 1.13 -11.32
C TYR A 74 -3.98 1.05 -11.04
N PHE A 75 -3.46 -0.15 -10.87
CA PHE A 75 -2.03 -0.37 -10.93
C PHE A 75 -1.66 -1.68 -11.61
N VAL A 76 -0.45 -1.71 -12.17
CA VAL A 76 0.24 -2.92 -12.60
C VAL A 76 1.65 -2.84 -12.08
N SER A 77 2.13 -3.90 -11.44
CA SER A 77 3.47 -3.97 -10.88
C SER A 77 4.15 -5.30 -11.21
N TYR A 78 5.45 -5.25 -11.39
CA TYR A 78 6.30 -6.43 -11.50
C TYR A 78 7.48 -6.27 -10.55
N ASP A 79 7.78 -7.28 -9.76
CA ASP A 79 8.97 -7.32 -8.93
C ASP A 79 9.64 -8.69 -8.95
N GLN A 80 10.96 -8.67 -8.84
CA GLN A 80 11.80 -9.85 -8.85
C GLN A 80 12.98 -9.73 -7.92
N LYS A 81 13.41 -10.88 -7.41
CA LYS A 81 14.66 -11.01 -6.66
C LYS A 81 15.81 -11.32 -7.60
N ILE A 82 16.93 -10.63 -7.42
CA ILE A 82 18.20 -10.89 -8.10
C ILE A 82 19.14 -11.54 -7.10
N GLU A 83 19.14 -12.88 -7.08
CA GLU A 83 19.86 -13.66 -6.07
C GLU A 83 21.38 -13.42 -6.09
N SER A 84 21.97 -13.21 -7.28
CA SER A 84 23.41 -13.04 -7.45
C SER A 84 24.00 -11.85 -6.68
N ILE A 85 23.20 -10.82 -6.44
CA ILE A 85 23.60 -9.59 -5.76
C ILE A 85 22.78 -9.30 -4.49
N ASN A 86 22.01 -10.27 -4.00
CA ASN A 86 21.11 -10.12 -2.84
C ASN A 86 20.21 -8.89 -2.93
N SER A 87 19.68 -8.61 -4.10
CA SER A 87 18.87 -7.41 -4.36
C SER A 87 17.50 -7.77 -4.88
N GLY A 88 16.58 -6.83 -4.77
CA GLY A 88 15.28 -6.86 -5.41
C GLY A 88 15.08 -5.66 -6.31
N MET A 89 14.40 -5.87 -7.41
CA MET A 89 14.00 -4.80 -8.33
C MET A 89 12.51 -4.89 -8.59
N GLY A 90 11.87 -3.74 -8.76
CA GLY A 90 10.47 -3.64 -9.11
C GLY A 90 10.18 -2.48 -10.04
N VAL A 91 9.09 -2.60 -10.76
CA VAL A 91 8.51 -1.53 -11.57
C VAL A 91 7.00 -1.51 -11.34
N GLN A 92 6.44 -0.32 -11.28
CA GLN A 92 4.99 -0.12 -11.12
C GLN A 92 4.52 1.00 -12.03
N VAL A 93 3.37 0.81 -12.64
CA VAL A 93 2.59 1.86 -13.28
C VAL A 93 1.30 1.98 -12.50
N TYR A 94 0.97 3.20 -12.15
CA TYR A 94 -0.17 3.54 -11.31
C TYR A 94 -0.96 4.66 -11.97
N ARG A 95 -2.29 4.59 -11.92
CA ARG A 95 -3.17 5.63 -12.40
C ARG A 95 -4.35 5.80 -11.44
N ASP A 96 -4.54 7.02 -11.00
CA ASP A 96 -5.66 7.46 -10.18
C ASP A 96 -6.46 8.52 -10.92
N VAL A 97 -7.78 8.37 -10.91
CA VAL A 97 -8.72 9.28 -11.58
C VAL A 97 -9.75 9.72 -10.56
N ALA A 98 -9.93 11.03 -10.41
CA ALA A 98 -10.89 11.63 -9.52
C ALA A 98 -11.91 12.48 -10.31
N GLY A 99 -13.19 12.22 -10.11
CA GLY A 99 -14.29 12.94 -10.76
C GLY A 99 -14.26 12.86 -12.29
N GLY A 100 -13.59 11.89 -12.89
CA GLY A 100 -13.43 11.75 -14.34
C GLY A 100 -12.51 12.78 -15.00
N VAL A 101 -12.28 13.93 -14.38
CA VAL A 101 -11.55 15.08 -14.96
C VAL A 101 -10.13 15.23 -14.48
N TYR A 102 -9.85 14.84 -13.25
CA TYR A 102 -8.52 14.92 -12.65
C TYR A 102 -7.84 13.56 -12.64
N SER A 103 -6.60 13.47 -13.11
CA SER A 103 -5.86 12.22 -13.09
C SER A 103 -4.40 12.41 -12.68
N ARG A 104 -3.90 11.41 -11.94
CA ARG A 104 -2.48 11.22 -11.62
C ARG A 104 -2.03 9.89 -12.21
N THR A 105 -0.99 9.90 -13.04
CA THR A 105 -0.38 8.70 -13.60
C THR A 105 1.08 8.69 -13.20
N SER A 106 1.58 7.60 -12.66
CA SER A 106 3.00 7.44 -12.31
C SER A 106 3.60 6.18 -12.92
N GLY A 107 4.87 6.26 -13.26
CA GLY A 107 5.74 5.13 -13.55
C GLY A 107 6.88 5.13 -12.54
N GLU A 108 7.07 4.06 -11.79
CA GLU A 108 7.95 3.99 -10.63
C GLU A 108 8.90 2.81 -10.74
N LEU A 109 10.15 3.03 -10.39
CA LEU A 109 11.20 2.03 -10.28
C LEU A 109 11.58 1.85 -8.82
N PHE A 110 11.77 0.61 -8.43
CA PHE A 110 12.12 0.23 -7.06
C PHE A 110 13.39 -0.62 -7.08
N TYR A 111 14.24 -0.36 -6.12
CA TYR A 111 15.44 -1.15 -5.88
C TYR A 111 15.61 -1.37 -4.38
N ASN A 112 15.92 -2.59 -3.96
CA ASN A 112 16.33 -2.87 -2.60
C ASN A 112 17.59 -3.72 -2.55
N TYR A 113 18.29 -3.65 -1.41
CA TYR A 113 19.42 -4.50 -1.11
C TYR A 113 19.16 -5.27 0.18
N GLN A 114 19.27 -6.60 0.13
CA GLN A 114 18.93 -7.47 1.25
C GLN A 114 20.19 -7.87 2.01
N VAL A 115 20.32 -7.39 3.25
CA VAL A 115 21.45 -7.64 4.14
C VAL A 115 21.07 -8.67 5.19
N PRO A 116 21.56 -9.93 5.07
CA PRO A 116 21.36 -10.91 6.13
C PRO A 116 22.22 -10.55 7.34
N LEU A 117 21.60 -10.54 8.51
CA LEU A 117 22.25 -10.31 9.79
C LEU A 117 22.27 -11.60 10.62
N ALA A 118 23.08 -11.61 11.67
CA ALA A 118 23.12 -12.72 12.62
C ALA A 118 21.75 -12.97 13.27
N GLY A 119 21.49 -14.21 13.68
CA GLY A 119 20.26 -14.57 14.39
C GLY A 119 19.01 -14.70 13.52
N GLY A 120 19.13 -14.73 12.19
CA GLY A 120 17.98 -14.90 11.28
C GLY A 120 17.24 -13.61 10.94
N PHE A 121 17.85 -12.47 11.19
CA PHE A 121 17.37 -11.17 10.75
C PHE A 121 17.84 -10.85 9.33
N VAL A 122 17.01 -10.16 8.56
CA VAL A 122 17.36 -9.55 7.26
C VAL A 122 16.87 -8.11 7.24
N VAL A 123 17.76 -7.19 6.93
CA VAL A 123 17.43 -5.77 6.68
C VAL A 123 17.41 -5.50 5.19
N SER A 124 16.35 -4.86 4.70
CA SER A 124 16.16 -4.56 3.29
C SER A 124 15.91 -3.06 3.10
N PRO A 125 16.95 -2.20 3.05
CA PRO A 125 16.80 -0.83 2.61
C PRO A 125 16.40 -0.79 1.13
N GLY A 126 15.54 0.16 0.77
CA GLY A 126 15.02 0.30 -0.60
C GLY A 126 14.88 1.76 -1.02
N LEU A 127 14.99 1.98 -2.32
CA LEU A 127 14.83 3.26 -2.99
C LEU A 127 13.71 3.18 -4.01
N GLN A 128 13.00 4.28 -4.17
CA GLN A 128 11.98 4.52 -5.20
C GLN A 128 12.35 5.73 -6.01
N LEU A 129 12.23 5.62 -7.33
CA LEU A 129 12.33 6.73 -8.27
C LEU A 129 11.12 6.69 -9.19
N GLY A 130 10.32 7.75 -9.17
CA GLY A 130 9.08 7.88 -9.93
C GLY A 130 9.11 9.05 -10.91
N LEU A 131 8.39 8.89 -12.01
CA LEU A 131 7.94 9.95 -12.90
C LEU A 131 6.43 10.03 -12.77
N VAL A 132 5.91 11.19 -12.40
CA VAL A 132 4.50 11.42 -12.12
C VAL A 132 3.97 12.50 -13.05
N GLN A 133 2.86 12.21 -13.72
CA GLN A 133 2.10 13.17 -14.51
C GLN A 133 0.77 13.43 -13.83
N ARG A 134 0.49 14.69 -13.53
CA ARG A 134 -0.84 15.17 -13.17
C ARG A 134 -1.50 15.85 -14.35
N SER A 135 -2.79 15.58 -14.53
CA SER A 135 -3.57 16.15 -15.64
C SER A 135 -4.94 16.56 -15.15
N LEU A 136 -5.40 17.70 -15.64
CA LEU A 136 -6.76 18.19 -15.49
C LEU A 136 -7.36 18.34 -16.89
N LYS A 137 -8.44 17.62 -17.17
CA LYS A 137 -9.24 17.76 -18.38
C LYS A 137 -10.36 18.76 -18.12
N ALA A 138 -10.07 20.01 -18.35
CA ALA A 138 -11.00 21.10 -18.09
C ALA A 138 -12.19 21.12 -19.06
N SER A 139 -12.01 20.56 -20.25
CA SER A 139 -13.09 20.41 -21.26
C SER A 139 -14.28 19.56 -20.78
N ASP A 140 -14.02 18.66 -19.85
CA ASP A 140 -15.04 17.71 -19.35
C ASP A 140 -15.71 18.24 -18.05
N LEU A 141 -15.35 19.45 -17.62
CA LEU A 141 -15.88 20.06 -16.41
C LEU A 141 -17.15 20.84 -16.72
N SER A 142 -18.26 20.48 -16.09
CA SER A 142 -19.50 21.26 -16.16
C SER A 142 -19.54 22.28 -15.03
N LEU A 143 -19.44 23.56 -15.39
CA LEU A 143 -19.53 24.64 -14.41
C LEU A 143 -20.99 25.01 -14.11
N PRO A 144 -21.33 25.40 -12.86
CA PRO A 144 -22.72 25.74 -12.49
C PRO A 144 -23.30 26.92 -13.24
N ASP A 145 -22.47 27.82 -13.80
CA ASP A 145 -22.86 28.98 -14.59
C ASP A 145 -23.07 28.65 -16.08
N HIS A 146 -22.78 27.41 -16.50
CA HIS A 146 -23.07 26.93 -17.85
C HIS A 146 -24.53 26.59 -17.98
N ASN A 147 -25.34 27.56 -18.47
CA ASN A 147 -26.75 27.36 -18.71
C ASN A 147 -27.00 26.89 -20.16
N PRO A 148 -27.35 25.59 -20.37
CA PRO A 148 -27.56 25.06 -21.71
C PRO A 148 -28.78 25.70 -22.45
N TYR A 149 -29.68 26.37 -21.71
CA TYR A 149 -30.88 27.00 -22.30
C TYR A 149 -30.64 28.44 -22.78
N THR A 150 -29.65 29.14 -22.24
CA THR A 150 -29.36 30.53 -22.62
C THR A 150 -28.16 30.66 -23.55
N GLY A 151 -27.42 29.60 -23.79
CA GLY A 151 -26.22 29.62 -24.62
C GLY A 151 -25.07 30.48 -24.03
N SER A 152 -25.22 30.99 -22.80
CA SER A 152 -24.17 31.70 -22.09
C SER A 152 -23.18 30.67 -21.58
N GLY A 153 -22.05 30.53 -22.28
CA GLY A 153 -20.90 29.77 -21.78
C GLY A 153 -20.34 30.44 -20.54
N SER A 154 -19.67 29.67 -19.71
CA SER A 154 -18.88 30.19 -18.60
C SER A 154 -17.91 31.26 -19.14
N SER A 155 -17.75 32.35 -18.41
CA SER A 155 -16.75 33.38 -18.73
C SER A 155 -15.32 32.90 -18.50
N GLU A 156 -15.16 31.76 -17.82
CA GLU A 156 -13.86 31.15 -17.55
C GLU A 156 -13.48 30.15 -18.66
N ILE A 157 -12.40 30.47 -19.36
CA ILE A 157 -11.78 29.54 -20.31
C ILE A 157 -10.94 28.55 -19.49
N LEU A 158 -11.49 27.37 -19.30
CA LEU A 158 -10.76 26.29 -18.65
C LEU A 158 -9.91 25.54 -19.69
N GLU A 159 -8.59 25.63 -19.52
CA GLU A 159 -7.63 24.93 -20.36
C GLU A 159 -7.24 23.57 -19.75
N ASN A 160 -7.06 22.59 -20.60
CA ASN A 160 -6.45 21.33 -20.20
C ASN A 160 -5.03 21.56 -19.74
N ARG A 161 -4.70 21.14 -18.53
CA ARG A 161 -3.38 21.32 -17.93
C ARG A 161 -2.76 19.98 -17.58
N SER A 162 -1.46 19.90 -17.79
CA SER A 162 -0.68 18.71 -17.44
C SER A 162 0.69 19.13 -16.93
N LYS A 163 1.17 18.47 -15.87
CA LYS A 163 2.50 18.71 -15.29
C LYS A 163 3.18 17.37 -15.02
N LEU A 164 4.44 17.27 -15.44
CA LEU A 164 5.33 16.13 -15.19
C LEU A 164 6.35 16.51 -14.13
N PHE A 165 6.58 15.63 -13.16
CA PHE A 165 7.59 15.82 -12.10
C PHE A 165 8.16 14.50 -11.64
N THR A 166 9.32 14.56 -10.99
CA THR A 166 9.96 13.38 -10.38
C THR A 166 9.51 13.19 -8.94
N ASP A 167 9.47 11.95 -8.48
CA ASP A 167 9.17 11.56 -7.12
C ASP A 167 10.24 10.61 -6.59
N ILE A 168 10.66 10.82 -5.35
CA ILE A 168 11.72 10.03 -4.72
C ILE A 168 11.20 9.51 -3.38
N GLY A 169 11.39 8.22 -3.14
CA GLY A 169 11.06 7.56 -1.89
C GLY A 169 12.21 6.71 -1.36
N PHE A 170 12.19 6.49 -0.07
CA PHE A 170 13.10 5.60 0.65
C PHE A 170 12.31 4.75 1.63
N GLY A 171 12.73 3.51 1.82
CA GLY A 171 12.15 2.64 2.83
C GLY A 171 13.15 1.61 3.33
N ALA A 172 12.82 1.01 4.45
CA ALA A 172 13.59 -0.11 5.00
C ALA A 172 12.63 -1.12 5.64
N VAL A 173 12.95 -2.38 5.49
CA VAL A 173 12.20 -3.50 6.07
C VAL A 173 13.14 -4.38 6.87
N LEU A 174 12.76 -4.70 8.09
CA LEU A 174 13.40 -5.69 8.94
C LEU A 174 12.53 -6.94 8.97
N THR A 175 13.07 -8.08 8.56
CA THR A 175 12.39 -9.36 8.67
C THR A 175 13.13 -10.28 9.64
N TYR A 176 12.36 -11.10 10.38
CA TYR A 176 12.90 -12.05 11.33
C TYR A 176 12.30 -13.44 11.11
N GLN A 177 13.16 -14.42 10.87
CA GLN A 177 12.81 -15.84 10.68
C GLN A 177 11.66 -16.08 9.68
N ASP A 178 11.48 -15.20 8.69
CA ASP A 178 10.39 -15.23 7.73
C ASP A 178 8.97 -15.20 8.36
N ARG A 179 8.86 -14.82 9.62
CA ARG A 179 7.61 -14.78 10.38
C ARG A 179 7.16 -13.38 10.72
N TYR A 180 8.11 -12.48 10.91
CA TYR A 180 7.85 -11.12 11.32
C TYR A 180 8.45 -10.16 10.29
N SER A 181 7.70 -9.17 9.90
CA SER A 181 8.15 -8.11 9.00
C SER A 181 7.73 -6.76 9.58
N LEU A 182 8.70 -5.91 9.83
CA LEU A 182 8.52 -4.53 10.28
C LEU A 182 9.16 -3.61 9.25
N GLY A 183 8.43 -2.62 8.76
CA GLY A 183 8.97 -1.68 7.79
C GLY A 183 8.60 -0.24 8.09
N VAL A 184 9.45 0.66 7.64
CA VAL A 184 9.23 2.11 7.63
C VAL A 184 9.57 2.65 6.26
N ALA A 185 8.81 3.64 5.78
CA ALA A 185 9.10 4.29 4.51
C ALA A 185 8.75 5.78 4.55
N ALA A 186 9.41 6.53 3.69
CA ALA A 186 9.15 7.94 3.43
C ALA A 186 9.05 8.14 1.91
N HIS A 187 7.96 8.73 1.45
CA HIS A 187 7.70 9.07 0.05
C HIS A 187 7.70 10.57 -0.14
N HIS A 188 7.82 11.04 -1.36
CA HIS A 188 7.87 12.46 -1.72
C HIS A 188 9.00 13.22 -1.03
N LEU A 189 10.20 12.60 -0.90
CA LEU A 189 11.35 13.19 -0.22
C LEU A 189 11.82 14.50 -0.86
N ASN A 190 11.63 14.63 -2.18
CA ASN A 190 11.95 15.83 -2.93
C ASN A 190 10.82 16.89 -2.88
N MET A 191 9.69 16.61 -2.21
CA MET A 191 8.54 17.50 -2.10
C MET A 191 8.20 18.15 -3.44
N PRO A 192 7.83 17.36 -4.49
CA PRO A 192 7.65 17.90 -5.83
C PRO A 192 6.52 18.91 -5.88
N GLU A 193 6.65 19.86 -6.80
CA GLU A 193 5.60 20.84 -7.05
C GLU A 193 4.57 20.25 -8.01
N GLU A 194 3.39 19.94 -7.48
CA GLU A 194 2.32 19.26 -8.20
C GLU A 194 1.23 20.19 -8.74
N THR A 195 1.27 21.46 -8.38
CA THR A 195 0.22 22.42 -8.70
C THR A 195 0.12 22.68 -10.20
N LEU A 196 -1.07 22.56 -10.74
CA LEU A 196 -1.40 22.89 -12.12
C LEU A 196 -1.71 24.41 -12.30
N SER A 197 -1.76 25.16 -11.20
CA SER A 197 -1.97 26.62 -11.18
C SER A 197 -0.64 27.36 -11.07
N GLU A 198 -0.47 28.44 -11.81
CA GLU A 198 0.71 29.30 -11.75
C GLU A 198 0.75 30.20 -10.51
N ILE A 199 -0.43 30.47 -9.91
CA ILE A 199 -0.58 31.48 -8.85
C ILE A 199 -0.28 30.89 -7.46
N ASN A 200 -0.55 29.61 -7.23
CA ASN A 200 -0.37 28.95 -5.93
C ASN A 200 0.47 27.70 -6.07
N GLN A 201 1.77 27.82 -5.96
CA GLN A 201 2.70 26.70 -6.01
C GLN A 201 2.63 25.90 -4.69
N LYS A 202 1.82 24.86 -4.64
CA LYS A 202 1.77 23.91 -3.53
C LYS A 202 2.69 22.73 -3.82
N ARG A 203 3.52 22.37 -2.85
CA ARG A 203 4.37 21.18 -2.89
C ARG A 203 3.66 20.01 -2.27
N THR A 204 3.87 18.83 -2.82
CA THR A 204 3.40 17.59 -2.21
C THR A 204 4.16 17.35 -0.91
N PRO A 205 3.47 17.22 0.22
CA PRO A 205 4.12 16.98 1.50
C PRO A 205 4.70 15.57 1.54
N MET A 206 5.81 15.39 2.25
CA MET A 206 6.36 14.08 2.55
C MET A 206 5.32 13.21 3.23
N SER A 207 5.31 11.93 2.86
CA SER A 207 4.47 10.91 3.48
C SER A 207 5.34 9.90 4.21
N PHE A 208 5.04 9.63 5.47
CA PHE A 208 5.70 8.62 6.29
C PHE A 208 4.77 7.45 6.53
N SER A 209 5.30 6.24 6.43
CA SER A 209 4.54 5.04 6.73
C SER A 209 5.33 4.07 7.60
N ALA A 210 4.60 3.28 8.39
CA ALA A 210 5.14 2.17 9.15
C ALA A 210 4.18 0.99 9.04
N HIS A 211 4.72 -0.22 8.87
CA HIS A 211 3.90 -1.42 8.81
C HIS A 211 4.54 -2.57 9.58
N PHE A 212 3.70 -3.42 10.10
CA PHE A 212 4.09 -4.68 10.70
C PHE A 212 3.12 -5.78 10.28
N ILE A 213 3.65 -6.94 9.98
CA ILE A 213 2.87 -8.15 9.74
C ILE A 213 3.60 -9.35 10.32
N SER A 214 2.86 -10.27 10.85
CA SER A 214 3.38 -11.53 11.38
C SER A 214 2.63 -12.73 10.83
N TYR A 215 3.25 -13.91 10.88
CA TYR A 215 2.70 -15.16 10.37
C TYR A 215 2.79 -16.25 11.42
N PHE A 216 1.65 -16.72 11.89
CA PHE A 216 1.51 -17.79 12.88
C PHE A 216 0.87 -19.02 12.24
N PRO A 217 1.66 -20.01 11.78
CA PRO A 217 1.12 -21.26 11.31
C PRO A 217 0.64 -22.12 12.51
N LEU A 218 -0.63 -22.48 12.50
CA LEU A 218 -1.25 -23.36 13.50
C LEU A 218 -1.51 -24.72 12.86
N ASN A 219 -0.92 -25.78 13.42
CA ASN A 219 -1.12 -27.15 12.98
C ASN A 219 -2.06 -27.86 13.94
N PHE A 220 -3.24 -28.23 13.47
CA PHE A 220 -4.24 -28.97 14.24
C PHE A 220 -4.13 -30.47 13.96
N GLY A 221 -3.32 -31.19 14.76
CA GLY A 221 -3.27 -32.65 14.82
C GLY A 221 -2.28 -33.35 13.88
N LYS A 222 -2.01 -34.63 14.18
CA LYS A 222 -1.04 -35.48 13.46
C LYS A 222 -1.53 -35.97 12.10
N PHE A 223 -2.83 -35.94 11.84
CA PHE A 223 -3.45 -36.53 10.65
C PHE A 223 -3.92 -35.50 9.63
N ASP A 224 -4.09 -34.23 10.04
CA ASP A 224 -4.49 -33.16 9.13
C ASP A 224 -3.25 -32.45 8.60
N ARG A 225 -3.06 -32.48 7.27
CA ARG A 225 -1.96 -31.77 6.57
C ARG A 225 -2.27 -30.31 6.33
N SER A 226 -3.47 -29.88 6.67
CA SER A 226 -3.89 -28.49 6.52
C SER A 226 -3.32 -27.63 7.65
N THR A 227 -2.78 -26.50 7.29
CA THR A 227 -2.23 -25.52 8.22
C THR A 227 -3.06 -24.26 8.15
N ILE A 228 -3.64 -23.84 9.26
CA ILE A 228 -4.24 -22.51 9.37
C ILE A 228 -3.12 -21.52 9.63
N VAL A 229 -3.10 -20.42 8.89
CA VAL A 229 -2.15 -19.31 9.11
C VAL A 229 -2.92 -18.09 9.58
N ILE A 230 -2.56 -17.57 10.75
CA ILE A 230 -3.07 -16.28 11.26
C ILE A 230 -2.01 -15.22 11.03
N SER A 231 -2.39 -14.11 10.41
CA SER A 231 -1.49 -13.03 10.05
C SER A 231 -1.99 -11.69 10.57
N PRO A 232 -1.82 -11.41 11.89
CA PRO A 232 -2.10 -10.09 12.43
C PRO A 232 -1.07 -9.07 11.96
N GLY A 233 -1.51 -7.82 11.86
CA GLY A 233 -0.64 -6.74 11.45
C GLY A 233 -1.22 -5.37 11.71
N PHE A 234 -0.41 -4.37 11.47
CA PHE A 234 -0.84 -2.98 11.43
C PHE A 234 -0.16 -2.22 10.30
N TYR A 235 -0.78 -1.13 9.90
CA TYR A 235 -0.25 -0.15 8.97
C TYR A 235 -0.58 1.25 9.46
N PHE A 236 0.42 2.11 9.51
CA PHE A 236 0.31 3.52 9.84
C PHE A 236 0.81 4.35 8.66
N ARG A 237 0.10 5.41 8.31
CA ARG A 237 0.56 6.40 7.34
C ARG A 237 0.21 7.79 7.83
N GLN A 238 1.16 8.72 7.66
CA GLN A 238 1.01 10.14 7.92
C GLN A 238 1.45 10.92 6.69
N GLN A 239 0.59 11.83 6.22
CA GLN A 239 0.91 12.77 5.16
C GLN A 239 0.33 14.13 5.55
N GLN A 240 1.20 15.10 5.81
CA GLN A 240 0.85 16.41 6.34
C GLN A 240 0.03 16.30 7.64
N TYR A 241 -1.23 16.70 7.63
CA TYR A 241 -2.14 16.68 8.80
C TYR A 241 -3.00 15.42 8.87
N GLN A 242 -2.96 14.61 7.82
CA GLN A 242 -3.75 13.39 7.80
C GLN A 242 -2.90 12.21 8.22
N ASN A 243 -3.41 11.50 9.17
CA ASN A 243 -2.88 10.22 9.58
C ASN A 243 -4.01 9.20 9.65
N PHE A 244 -3.70 7.99 9.30
CA PHE A 244 -4.56 6.85 9.53
C PHE A 244 -3.75 5.67 10.04
N PHE A 245 -4.42 4.86 10.81
CA PHE A 245 -3.90 3.63 11.39
C PHE A 245 -4.85 2.49 11.04
N SER A 246 -4.33 1.45 10.44
CA SER A 246 -5.09 0.24 10.12
C SER A 246 -4.54 -0.93 10.93
N VAL A 247 -5.41 -1.66 11.59
CA VAL A 247 -5.07 -2.86 12.37
C VAL A 247 -6.03 -3.99 12.00
N GLY A 248 -5.54 -5.19 11.95
CA GLY A 248 -6.38 -6.34 11.61
C GLY A 248 -5.61 -7.64 11.49
N THR A 249 -6.27 -8.63 10.96
CA THR A 249 -5.70 -9.96 10.77
C THR A 249 -6.28 -10.64 9.53
N ASN A 250 -5.46 -11.49 8.92
CA ASN A 250 -5.92 -12.43 7.91
C ASN A 250 -5.80 -13.84 8.45
N ILE A 251 -6.74 -14.70 8.10
CA ILE A 251 -6.77 -16.12 8.43
C ILE A 251 -6.80 -16.88 7.12
N GLY A 252 -5.79 -17.69 6.88
CA GLY A 252 -5.65 -18.50 5.69
C GLY A 252 -5.80 -19.98 5.98
N TYR A 253 -6.60 -20.66 5.15
CA TYR A 253 -6.72 -22.10 5.06
C TYR A 253 -6.71 -22.48 3.58
N ASP A 254 -5.60 -23.08 3.14
CA ASP A 254 -5.32 -23.32 1.71
C ASP A 254 -6.49 -24.02 0.97
N PRO A 255 -7.02 -23.47 -0.12
CA PRO A 255 -6.55 -22.32 -0.89
C PRO A 255 -7.21 -20.97 -0.54
N VAL A 256 -8.06 -20.90 0.47
CA VAL A 256 -8.88 -19.73 0.82
C VAL A 256 -8.24 -18.95 1.96
N PHE A 257 -8.37 -17.64 1.93
CA PHE A 257 -8.11 -16.81 3.09
C PHE A 257 -9.12 -15.67 3.21
N VAL A 258 -9.35 -15.26 4.44
CA VAL A 258 -10.24 -14.14 4.78
C VAL A 258 -9.51 -13.17 5.69
N GLY A 259 -9.93 -11.93 5.70
CA GLY A 259 -9.33 -10.91 6.55
C GLY A 259 -10.35 -9.89 7.03
N VAL A 260 -10.08 -9.35 8.21
CA VAL A 260 -10.83 -8.24 8.79
C VAL A 260 -9.85 -7.20 9.30
N TRP A 261 -10.04 -5.95 8.86
CA TRP A 261 -9.20 -4.82 9.22
C TRP A 261 -10.06 -3.63 9.60
N MET A 262 -9.58 -2.85 10.56
CA MET A 262 -10.18 -1.58 10.97
C MET A 262 -9.23 -0.45 10.58
N ARG A 263 -9.72 0.52 9.83
CA ARG A 263 -9.02 1.79 9.60
C ARG A 263 -9.57 2.85 10.53
N MET A 264 -8.66 3.55 11.18
CA MET A 264 -8.95 4.64 12.12
C MET A 264 -8.24 5.90 11.64
N ALA A 265 -8.94 7.02 11.67
CA ALA A 265 -8.37 8.35 11.44
C ALA A 265 -7.67 8.89 12.71
N ALA A 266 -7.16 10.12 12.65
CA ALA A 266 -6.57 10.82 13.79
C ALA A 266 -7.46 10.72 15.03
N GLY A 267 -6.86 10.49 16.20
CA GLY A 267 -7.59 10.33 17.47
C GLY A 267 -8.27 8.98 17.64
N PHE A 268 -7.87 7.96 16.88
CA PHE A 268 -8.45 6.60 16.90
C PHE A 268 -9.94 6.55 16.54
N ASN A 269 -10.43 7.53 15.79
CA ASN A 269 -11.81 7.52 15.33
C ASN A 269 -12.00 6.47 14.23
N PRO A 270 -12.91 5.49 14.38
CA PRO A 270 -13.18 4.49 13.36
C PRO A 270 -13.63 5.15 12.04
N GLU A 271 -12.90 4.89 10.96
CA GLU A 271 -13.21 5.42 9.64
C GLU A 271 -13.88 4.37 8.77
N SER A 272 -13.27 3.18 8.70
CA SER A 272 -13.82 2.09 7.91
C SER A 272 -13.45 0.71 8.45
N ALA A 273 -14.35 -0.26 8.21
CA ALA A 273 -14.12 -1.68 8.38
C ALA A 273 -13.86 -2.30 7.01
N ILE A 274 -12.76 -3.05 6.87
CA ILE A 274 -12.34 -3.65 5.61
C ILE A 274 -12.48 -5.17 5.74
N PHE A 275 -13.25 -5.75 4.85
CA PHE A 275 -13.46 -7.19 4.75
C PHE A 275 -12.75 -7.70 3.50
N LEU A 276 -12.05 -8.81 3.64
CA LEU A 276 -11.23 -9.39 2.61
C LEU A 276 -11.56 -10.86 2.43
N VAL A 277 -11.65 -11.29 1.18
CA VAL A 277 -11.67 -12.70 0.81
C VAL A 277 -10.70 -12.92 -0.35
N GLY A 278 -9.96 -14.01 -0.31
CA GLY A 278 -9.02 -14.33 -1.36
C GLY A 278 -8.84 -15.82 -1.57
N LEU A 279 -8.39 -16.13 -2.78
CA LEU A 279 -7.97 -17.46 -3.20
C LEU A 279 -6.48 -17.39 -3.55
N GLU A 280 -5.70 -18.28 -2.97
CA GLU A 280 -4.28 -18.38 -3.25
C GLU A 280 -3.91 -19.80 -3.65
N GLN A 281 -3.38 -19.91 -4.87
CA GLN A 281 -2.84 -21.15 -5.41
C GLN A 281 -1.33 -21.00 -5.66
N MET A 282 -0.69 -22.09 -6.10
CA MET A 282 0.77 -22.08 -6.31
C MET A 282 1.23 -20.92 -7.18
N ASN A 283 0.52 -20.66 -8.30
CA ASN A 283 0.95 -19.70 -9.33
C ASN A 283 0.16 -18.39 -9.33
N TYR A 284 -0.99 -18.32 -8.68
CA TYR A 284 -1.81 -17.13 -8.70
C TYR A 284 -2.50 -16.87 -7.36
N ARG A 285 -2.85 -15.61 -7.15
CA ARG A 285 -3.66 -15.15 -6.03
C ARG A 285 -4.65 -14.11 -6.53
N ILE A 286 -5.90 -14.27 -6.11
CA ILE A 286 -6.98 -13.33 -6.37
C ILE A 286 -7.50 -12.86 -5.01
N VAL A 287 -7.64 -11.56 -4.84
CA VAL A 287 -8.13 -10.95 -3.60
C VAL A 287 -9.21 -9.96 -3.94
N TYR A 288 -10.30 -10.03 -3.22
CA TYR A 288 -11.35 -9.03 -3.23
C TYR A 288 -11.46 -8.40 -1.85
N ASN A 289 -11.51 -7.07 -1.80
CA ASN A 289 -11.69 -6.29 -0.58
C ASN A 289 -12.94 -5.43 -0.70
N TYR A 290 -13.68 -5.34 0.38
CA TYR A 290 -14.76 -4.39 0.56
C TYR A 290 -14.45 -3.49 1.76
N ASP A 291 -14.36 -2.20 1.49
CA ASP A 291 -14.07 -1.15 2.49
C ASP A 291 -15.41 -0.51 2.88
N TYR A 292 -15.96 -0.90 4.02
CA TYR A 292 -17.21 -0.36 4.55
C TYR A 292 -16.94 0.91 5.36
N LYS A 293 -17.42 2.06 4.89
CA LYS A 293 -17.23 3.33 5.56
C LYS A 293 -18.14 3.44 6.78
N MET A 294 -17.56 3.61 7.96
CA MET A 294 -18.27 3.72 9.25
C MET A 294 -18.51 5.17 9.67
N ALA A 295 -17.67 6.11 9.19
CA ALA A 295 -17.82 7.52 9.50
C ALA A 295 -19.06 8.10 8.80
N HIS A 296 -20.07 8.43 9.58
CA HIS A 296 -21.25 9.13 9.09
C HIS A 296 -20.87 10.60 8.84
N LEU A 297 -20.74 11.00 7.57
CA LEU A 297 -20.92 12.39 7.20
C LEU A 297 -22.37 12.76 7.57
N LYS A 298 -22.58 13.77 8.42
CA LYS A 298 -23.91 14.26 8.78
C LYS A 298 -24.66 14.61 7.50
N GLY A 299 -25.65 13.78 7.13
CA GLY A 299 -26.49 13.95 5.95
C GLY A 299 -26.13 13.00 4.79
N GLU A 300 -26.76 11.86 4.73
CA GLU A 300 -27.28 11.16 3.54
C GLU A 300 -26.45 10.14 2.76
N PHE A 301 -25.16 9.91 2.95
CA PHE A 301 -24.48 8.84 2.19
C PHE A 301 -24.18 7.61 3.04
N ILE A 302 -25.20 6.87 3.41
CA ILE A 302 -25.09 5.52 3.95
C ILE A 302 -24.72 4.59 2.79
N GLY A 303 -23.55 3.94 2.85
CA GLY A 303 -23.18 2.86 1.92
C GLY A 303 -22.15 3.22 0.84
N THR A 304 -21.49 4.36 0.90
CA THR A 304 -20.39 4.69 0.00
C THR A 304 -19.10 4.05 0.47
N GLY A 305 -18.90 2.77 0.18
CA GLY A 305 -17.67 2.03 0.42
C GLY A 305 -16.71 2.08 -0.76
N ALA A 306 -15.69 1.22 -0.73
CA ALA A 306 -14.83 0.98 -1.86
C ALA A 306 -14.72 -0.52 -2.14
N HIS A 307 -14.67 -0.86 -3.41
CA HIS A 307 -14.41 -2.20 -3.90
C HIS A 307 -12.99 -2.26 -4.47
N GLU A 308 -12.26 -3.30 -4.12
CA GLU A 308 -10.88 -3.46 -4.59
C GLU A 308 -10.65 -4.92 -4.99
N ILE A 309 -10.06 -5.12 -6.17
CA ILE A 309 -9.67 -6.43 -6.67
C ILE A 309 -8.19 -6.39 -7.00
N VAL A 310 -7.44 -7.38 -6.52
CA VAL A 310 -6.02 -7.55 -6.83
C VAL A 310 -5.78 -8.95 -7.36
N LEU A 311 -5.14 -9.03 -8.52
CA LEU A 311 -4.67 -10.26 -9.14
C LEU A 311 -3.15 -10.31 -9.04
N THR A 312 -2.62 -11.45 -8.64
CA THR A 312 -1.17 -11.66 -8.57
C THR A 312 -0.80 -12.97 -9.26
N TRP A 313 0.12 -12.89 -10.20
CA TRP A 313 0.76 -14.05 -10.82
C TRP A 313 2.14 -14.26 -10.23
N LYS A 314 2.41 -15.48 -9.73
CA LYS A 314 3.68 -15.88 -9.12
C LYS A 314 4.45 -16.74 -10.12
N ILE A 315 5.64 -16.27 -10.48
CA ILE A 315 6.52 -16.94 -11.45
C ILE A 315 7.71 -17.45 -10.66
N PHE A 316 7.78 -18.76 -10.46
CA PHE A 316 8.86 -19.40 -9.72
C PHE A 316 10.05 -19.61 -10.66
N PRO A 317 11.23 -18.98 -10.37
CA PRO A 317 12.44 -19.23 -11.17
C PRO A 317 12.92 -20.67 -10.97
N GLU A 318 13.53 -21.25 -11.98
CA GLU A 318 14.20 -22.54 -11.84
C GLU A 318 15.31 -22.46 -10.78
N LYS A 319 15.27 -23.34 -9.78
CA LYS A 319 16.18 -23.31 -8.63
C LYS A 319 17.63 -23.57 -9.08
N LYS A 320 18.46 -22.53 -9.17
CA LYS A 320 19.92 -22.68 -9.07
C LYS A 320 20.32 -22.80 -7.59
N LYS A 321 21.10 -23.84 -7.25
CA LYS A 321 21.54 -24.13 -5.86
C LYS A 321 22.30 -22.94 -5.27
N ARG A 322 21.82 -22.39 -4.18
CA ARG A 322 22.29 -21.44 -3.16
C ARG A 322 21.42 -20.19 -3.08
N THR A 323 20.59 -20.16 -2.07
CA THR A 323 19.74 -18.99 -1.78
C THR A 323 19.81 -18.65 -0.30
N ILE A 324 20.05 -17.40 -0.01
CA ILE A 324 19.75 -16.81 1.29
C ILE A 324 18.22 -16.80 1.42
N LYS A 325 17.68 -17.47 2.44
CA LYS A 325 16.25 -17.50 2.69
C LYS A 325 15.82 -16.12 3.20
N CYS A 326 15.19 -15.34 2.33
CA CYS A 326 14.53 -14.10 2.73
C CYS A 326 13.06 -14.37 3.06
N SER A 327 12.50 -13.49 3.88
CA SER A 327 11.12 -13.53 4.30
C SER A 327 10.15 -13.53 3.11
N LYS A 328 9.19 -14.42 3.17
CA LYS A 328 8.10 -14.47 2.18
C LYS A 328 6.98 -13.55 2.66
N PHE A 329 6.76 -12.45 1.96
CA PHE A 329 5.57 -11.64 2.12
C PHE A 329 4.40 -12.32 1.40
N SER A 330 4.04 -13.52 1.86
CA SER A 330 3.01 -14.37 1.27
C SER A 330 2.34 -15.19 2.35
N LEU A 331 1.04 -15.31 2.29
CA LEU A 331 0.26 -16.22 3.13
C LEU A 331 0.61 -17.69 2.87
N ASN A 332 1.29 -18.00 1.76
CA ASN A 332 1.49 -19.36 1.25
C ASN A 332 2.83 -19.99 1.65
N LYS A 333 3.16 -20.04 2.94
CA LYS A 333 4.23 -20.95 3.44
C LYS A 333 3.85 -22.44 3.35
N MET A 334 2.60 -22.76 3.04
CA MET A 334 2.04 -24.11 3.15
C MET A 334 2.54 -25.10 2.10
N ASN A 335 2.79 -24.65 0.87
CA ASN A 335 3.04 -25.57 -0.25
C ASN A 335 4.51 -25.96 -0.47
N ASN A 336 5.50 -25.21 0.07
CA ASN A 336 6.89 -25.53 -0.22
C ASN A 336 7.47 -26.69 0.62
N SER A 337 6.91 -27.00 1.79
CA SER A 337 7.34 -28.18 2.58
C SER A 337 6.94 -29.51 1.95
N ASN A 338 5.95 -29.52 1.05
CA ASN A 338 5.46 -30.73 0.41
C ASN A 338 6.13 -31.05 -0.94
N ILE A 339 6.73 -30.08 -1.61
CA ILE A 339 7.42 -30.28 -2.89
C ILE A 339 8.76 -30.98 -2.70
N ASP A 340 9.48 -30.67 -1.61
CA ASP A 340 10.78 -31.30 -1.31
C ASP A 340 10.65 -32.74 -0.80
N LYS A 341 9.47 -33.15 -0.31
CA LYS A 341 9.20 -34.55 0.12
C LYS A 341 8.74 -35.50 -1.00
N LYS A 342 8.34 -34.99 -2.16
CA LYS A 342 7.96 -35.83 -3.32
C LYS A 342 9.10 -36.14 -4.27
N LYS A 343 10.33 -35.63 -3.99
CA LYS A 343 11.55 -35.91 -4.79
C LYS A 343 12.62 -36.69 -4.03
N LYS A 344 12.25 -37.40 -2.95
CA LYS A 344 13.08 -38.44 -2.32
C LYS A 344 12.43 -39.78 -2.46
#